data_e1b0903b38a699c3147a779eccc07aff
#
_entry.id   e1b0903b38a699c3147a779eccc07aff
#
_cell.length_a   1.000
_cell.length_b   1.000
_cell.length_c   1.000
_cell.angle_alpha   90.00
_cell.angle_beta   90.00
_cell.angle_gamma   90.00
#
_symmetry.space_group_name_H-M   'P 1'
#
loop_
_entity.id
_entity.type
_entity.pdbx_description
1 polymer ?
#
loop_
_entity_poly.entity_id
_entity_poly.type
_entity_poly.pdbx_seq_one_letter_code
_entity_poly.pdbx_strand_id
1 'polypeptide(L)'
;MLKAFTKDDIISPLAHKNTVKLYKDKMKEVIKEDNSNIKEEKVELFKSRIIETEKAHPRRSNNLYTFGQEVQMDACNKMWFGGIPSFLHLAVDKATKKVLFGWFEYEEITRGYYVLLFNMIINYGIPQKIKADNRSTFSANNAKNKEKKVFMTQFGKVCERLDIVLHTTSVSTAKANVERENKTFKDRLIAELRYEGITDIDEANKYLNEVFIPKMNKRFSYVIDKKTSLMRENTYTEEELKLIISERKEKIIDNASSISYNHNYYIPIDLETGEVTNFQKGTKCTLIIDYDGEYMGEIENKYYQMLELENRDLVMKKEAETNPTKKEHHKYIPPANHLWRKNMMLKH
;
A
#
# COMPACT_ATOMS: atom_id res chain seq x y z
N MET A 1 -38.30 -7.63 -6.04
CA MET A 1 -36.96 -7.43 -6.66
C MET A 1 -36.49 -8.59 -7.55
N LEU A 2 -36.59 -9.85 -7.13
CA LEU A 2 -36.16 -11.00 -7.97
C LEU A 2 -36.93 -11.16 -9.31
N LYS A 3 -38.19 -10.76 -9.39
CA LYS A 3 -39.00 -10.84 -10.62
C LYS A 3 -38.64 -9.77 -11.68
N ALA A 4 -37.99 -8.68 -11.30
CA ALA A 4 -37.55 -7.64 -12.25
C ALA A 4 -36.28 -8.05 -13.02
N PHE A 5 -35.39 -8.83 -12.39
CA PHE A 5 -34.14 -9.29 -13.01
C PHE A 5 -34.33 -10.40 -14.05
N THR A 6 -35.47 -11.11 -14.01
CA THR A 6 -35.78 -12.14 -15.03
C THR A 6 -36.42 -11.60 -16.29
N LYS A 7 -36.86 -10.34 -16.31
CA LYS A 7 -37.45 -9.70 -17.51
C LYS A 7 -36.39 -9.16 -18.48
N ASP A 8 -35.16 -8.85 -17.98
CA ASP A 8 -34.11 -8.19 -18.76
C ASP A 8 -32.89 -9.09 -19.02
N ASP A 9 -33.03 -10.42 -18.92
CA ASP A 9 -31.95 -11.42 -19.08
C ASP A 9 -30.67 -11.16 -18.23
N ILE A 10 -30.75 -10.31 -17.19
CA ILE A 10 -29.64 -10.02 -16.29
C ILE A 10 -29.58 -11.11 -15.21
N ILE A 11 -28.79 -12.12 -15.46
CA ILE A 11 -28.55 -13.21 -14.50
C ILE A 11 -27.44 -12.83 -13.54
N SER A 12 -27.71 -12.83 -12.23
CA SER A 12 -26.68 -12.58 -11.25
C SER A 12 -25.57 -13.66 -11.30
N PRO A 13 -24.31 -13.34 -10.99
CA PRO A 13 -23.21 -14.32 -10.98
C PRO A 13 -23.46 -15.55 -10.07
N LEU A 14 -24.27 -15.40 -9.04
CA LEU A 14 -24.66 -16.51 -8.16
C LEU A 14 -25.70 -17.43 -8.81
N ALA A 15 -26.64 -16.86 -9.57
CA ALA A 15 -27.66 -17.60 -10.31
C ALA A 15 -27.08 -18.33 -11.51
N HIS A 16 -25.94 -17.87 -12.04
CA HIS A 16 -25.30 -18.41 -13.24
C HIS A 16 -24.97 -19.91 -13.13
N LYS A 17 -24.31 -20.35 -12.06
CA LYS A 17 -24.03 -21.78 -11.84
C LYS A 17 -25.31 -22.62 -11.73
N ASN A 18 -26.32 -22.07 -11.07
CA ASN A 18 -27.61 -22.74 -10.90
C ASN A 18 -28.38 -22.79 -12.23
N THR A 19 -28.28 -21.75 -13.06
CA THR A 19 -28.91 -21.70 -14.38
C THR A 19 -28.27 -22.72 -15.34
N VAL A 20 -26.95 -22.80 -15.39
CA VAL A 20 -26.22 -23.78 -16.21
C VAL A 20 -26.56 -25.21 -15.71
N LYS A 21 -26.61 -25.44 -14.41
CA LYS A 21 -26.99 -26.73 -13.82
C LYS A 21 -28.42 -27.10 -14.23
N LEU A 22 -29.34 -26.14 -14.10
CA LEU A 22 -30.75 -26.34 -14.48
C LEU A 22 -30.90 -26.73 -15.95
N TYR A 23 -30.22 -26.06 -16.87
CA TYR A 23 -30.22 -26.42 -18.29
C TYR A 23 -29.60 -27.79 -18.57
N LYS A 24 -28.54 -28.17 -17.88
CA LYS A 24 -27.95 -29.51 -17.97
C LYS A 24 -28.87 -30.61 -17.45
N ASP A 25 -29.58 -30.34 -16.38
CA ASP A 25 -30.55 -31.31 -15.81
C ASP A 25 -31.80 -31.47 -16.70
N LYS A 26 -32.36 -30.35 -17.21
CA LYS A 26 -33.45 -30.39 -18.20
C LYS A 26 -33.02 -31.10 -19.50
N MET A 27 -31.80 -30.91 -19.97
CA MET A 27 -31.26 -31.61 -21.14
C MET A 27 -31.21 -33.12 -20.88
N LYS A 28 -30.83 -33.55 -19.69
CA LYS A 28 -30.82 -34.98 -19.32
C LYS A 28 -32.24 -35.59 -19.27
N GLU A 29 -33.22 -34.82 -18.80
CA GLU A 29 -34.64 -35.25 -18.79
C GLU A 29 -35.15 -35.41 -20.23
N VAL A 30 -34.90 -34.44 -21.12
CA VAL A 30 -35.30 -34.52 -22.54
C VAL A 30 -34.65 -35.70 -23.28
N ILE A 31 -33.40 -36.05 -22.91
CA ILE A 31 -32.69 -37.21 -23.48
C ILE A 31 -33.36 -38.53 -23.13
N LYS A 32 -34.07 -38.59 -21.99
CA LYS A 32 -34.81 -39.79 -21.54
C LYS A 32 -36.20 -39.96 -22.18
N GLU A 33 -36.73 -38.90 -22.84
CA GLU A 33 -38.05 -38.96 -23.51
C GLU A 33 -37.91 -39.63 -24.89
N ASP A 34 -38.89 -40.49 -25.26
CA ASP A 34 -38.81 -41.37 -26.43
C ASP A 34 -39.17 -40.73 -27.79
N ASN A 35 -39.50 -39.43 -27.86
CA ASN A 35 -39.85 -38.73 -29.13
C ASN A 35 -38.64 -38.09 -29.84
N SER A 36 -38.21 -38.70 -30.95
CA SER A 36 -36.93 -38.39 -31.58
C SER A 36 -36.79 -36.99 -32.19
N ASN A 37 -37.76 -36.45 -32.94
CA ASN A 37 -37.63 -35.18 -33.65
C ASN A 37 -37.70 -33.93 -32.76
N ILE A 38 -38.59 -33.93 -31.76
CA ILE A 38 -38.72 -32.84 -30.78
C ILE A 38 -37.56 -32.86 -29.77
N LYS A 39 -36.95 -34.01 -29.58
CA LYS A 39 -35.79 -34.22 -28.70
C LYS A 39 -34.54 -33.56 -29.19
N GLU A 40 -34.23 -33.68 -30.49
CA GLU A 40 -33.01 -33.08 -31.08
C GLU A 40 -33.06 -31.56 -31.00
N GLU A 41 -34.16 -30.95 -31.39
CA GLU A 41 -34.36 -29.50 -31.37
C GLU A 41 -34.28 -28.92 -29.97
N LYS A 42 -34.88 -29.54 -28.96
CA LYS A 42 -34.83 -29.15 -27.54
C LYS A 42 -33.40 -29.30 -26.96
N VAL A 43 -32.70 -30.37 -27.30
CA VAL A 43 -31.33 -30.63 -26.86
C VAL A 43 -30.39 -29.56 -27.43
N GLU A 44 -30.58 -29.19 -28.72
CA GLU A 44 -29.78 -28.17 -29.37
C GLU A 44 -30.05 -26.77 -28.80
N LEU A 45 -31.30 -26.44 -28.48
CA LEU A 45 -31.70 -25.23 -27.82
C LEU A 45 -31.05 -25.13 -26.41
N PHE A 46 -31.03 -26.22 -25.63
CA PHE A 46 -30.38 -26.19 -24.32
C PHE A 46 -28.84 -26.11 -24.41
N LYS A 47 -28.23 -26.73 -25.41
CA LYS A 47 -26.79 -26.60 -25.73
C LYS A 47 -26.45 -25.17 -26.07
N SER A 48 -27.21 -24.51 -26.96
CA SER A 48 -26.96 -23.11 -27.34
C SER A 48 -27.10 -22.18 -26.13
N ARG A 49 -28.12 -22.33 -25.28
CA ARG A 49 -28.29 -21.53 -24.07
C ARG A 49 -27.19 -21.76 -23.03
N ILE A 50 -26.67 -22.99 -22.88
CA ILE A 50 -25.52 -23.26 -22.03
C ILE A 50 -24.28 -22.52 -22.56
N ILE A 51 -24.04 -22.60 -23.87
CA ILE A 51 -22.91 -21.92 -24.53
C ILE A 51 -23.02 -20.41 -24.40
N GLU A 52 -24.18 -19.82 -24.61
CA GLU A 52 -24.41 -18.38 -24.43
C GLU A 52 -24.20 -17.95 -22.99
N THR A 53 -24.72 -18.72 -22.04
CA THR A 53 -24.55 -18.44 -20.62
C THR A 53 -23.09 -18.58 -20.17
N GLU A 54 -22.34 -19.55 -20.72
CA GLU A 54 -20.91 -19.71 -20.44
C GLU A 54 -20.06 -18.64 -21.14
N LYS A 55 -20.46 -18.16 -22.33
CA LYS A 55 -19.79 -17.06 -23.05
C LYS A 55 -19.97 -15.71 -22.36
N ALA A 56 -21.16 -15.45 -21.77
CA ALA A 56 -21.45 -14.21 -21.08
C ALA A 56 -20.51 -13.99 -19.86
N HIS A 57 -19.98 -15.07 -19.28
CA HIS A 57 -19.05 -15.02 -18.17
C HIS A 57 -17.84 -15.95 -18.40
N PRO A 58 -16.94 -15.57 -19.30
CA PRO A 58 -15.77 -16.39 -19.61
C PRO A 58 -14.96 -16.63 -18.32
N ARG A 59 -14.69 -17.88 -18.01
CA ARG A 59 -13.79 -18.25 -16.92
C ARG A 59 -12.41 -17.69 -17.24
N ARG A 60 -12.00 -16.64 -16.53
CA ARG A 60 -10.63 -16.15 -16.64
C ARG A 60 -9.71 -17.21 -16.06
N SER A 61 -8.91 -17.81 -16.92
CA SER A 61 -7.86 -18.74 -16.51
C SER A 61 -6.80 -17.94 -15.72
N ASN A 62 -6.60 -18.26 -14.44
CA ASN A 62 -5.47 -17.76 -13.65
C ASN A 62 -4.15 -18.48 -14.01
N ASN A 63 -4.20 -19.48 -14.90
CA ASN A 63 -3.07 -20.34 -15.25
C ASN A 63 -2.03 -19.68 -16.16
N LEU A 64 -2.19 -18.37 -16.44
CA LEU A 64 -1.27 -17.60 -17.29
C LEU A 64 -0.22 -16.81 -16.49
N TYR A 65 -0.26 -16.85 -15.17
CA TYR A 65 0.68 -16.12 -14.33
C TYR A 65 1.69 -17.06 -13.70
N THR A 66 2.94 -16.61 -13.68
CA THR A 66 4.05 -17.28 -13.00
C THR A 66 4.25 -16.66 -11.63
N PHE A 67 4.76 -17.43 -10.67
CA PHE A 67 5.09 -16.94 -9.32
C PHE A 67 6.01 -15.71 -9.38
N GLY A 68 5.66 -14.65 -8.66
CA GLY A 68 6.42 -13.41 -8.64
C GLY A 68 6.16 -12.46 -9.80
N GLN A 69 5.35 -12.86 -10.78
CA GLN A 69 4.99 -11.99 -11.91
C GLN A 69 4.07 -10.84 -11.49
N GLU A 70 3.07 -11.10 -10.65
CA GLU A 70 2.17 -10.08 -10.08
C GLU A 70 1.82 -10.42 -8.64
N VAL A 71 2.17 -9.53 -7.72
CA VAL A 71 1.74 -9.58 -6.32
C VAL A 71 0.62 -8.58 -6.11
N GLN A 72 -0.46 -9.00 -5.47
CA GLN A 72 -1.58 -8.14 -5.11
C GLN A 72 -1.45 -7.70 -3.66
N MET A 73 -1.53 -6.38 -3.42
CA MET A 73 -1.52 -5.80 -2.08
C MET A 73 -2.85 -5.11 -1.78
N ASP A 74 -3.35 -5.32 -0.58
CA ASP A 74 -4.59 -4.70 -0.09
C ASP A 74 -4.59 -4.65 1.44
N ALA A 75 -5.39 -3.74 2.01
CA ALA A 75 -5.63 -3.69 3.44
C ALA A 75 -7.13 -3.80 3.73
N CYS A 76 -7.47 -4.49 4.81
CA CYS A 76 -8.85 -4.60 5.23
C CYS A 76 -9.04 -4.26 6.70
N ASN A 77 -10.01 -3.39 6.97
CA ASN A 77 -10.39 -2.97 8.30
C ASN A 77 -11.37 -3.97 8.94
N LYS A 78 -11.12 -4.32 10.21
CA LYS A 78 -12.01 -5.09 11.06
C LYS A 78 -11.61 -4.92 12.54
N MET A 79 -12.50 -5.37 13.45
CA MET A 79 -12.12 -5.64 14.83
C MET A 79 -11.48 -7.02 14.91
N TRP A 80 -10.18 -7.08 14.67
CA TRP A 80 -9.46 -8.35 14.60
C TRP A 80 -9.23 -8.95 15.97
N PHE A 81 -8.85 -8.13 16.94
CA PHE A 81 -8.53 -8.47 18.33
C PHE A 81 -8.87 -7.29 19.25
N GLY A 82 -9.05 -7.54 20.54
CA GLY A 82 -9.15 -6.52 21.58
C GLY A 82 -10.28 -5.49 21.47
N GLY A 83 -11.21 -5.63 20.50
CA GLY A 83 -12.31 -4.68 20.30
C GLY A 83 -11.91 -3.33 19.67
N ILE A 84 -10.64 -3.17 19.27
CA ILE A 84 -10.11 -1.97 18.60
C ILE A 84 -10.09 -2.24 17.08
N PRO A 85 -10.65 -1.33 16.25
CA PRO A 85 -10.52 -1.41 14.81
C PRO A 85 -9.05 -1.38 14.40
N SER A 86 -8.65 -2.31 13.55
CA SER A 86 -7.29 -2.36 13.00
C SER A 86 -7.31 -2.83 11.56
N PHE A 87 -6.23 -2.58 10.83
CA PHE A 87 -6.08 -2.89 9.42
C PHE A 87 -5.14 -4.06 9.24
N LEU A 88 -5.61 -5.11 8.57
CA LEU A 88 -4.76 -6.19 8.11
C LEU A 88 -4.30 -5.89 6.69
N HIS A 89 -3.02 -5.67 6.51
CA HIS A 89 -2.36 -5.56 5.22
C HIS A 89 -1.92 -6.95 4.75
N LEU A 90 -2.19 -7.31 3.49
CA LEU A 90 -1.80 -8.60 2.91
C LEU A 90 -1.10 -8.42 1.57
N ALA A 91 -0.07 -9.23 1.32
CA ALA A 91 0.58 -9.41 0.03
C ALA A 91 0.32 -10.84 -0.47
N VAL A 92 -0.34 -10.98 -1.62
CA VAL A 92 -0.77 -12.26 -2.18
C VAL A 92 -0.24 -12.43 -3.60
N ASP A 93 0.47 -13.52 -3.86
CA ASP A 93 0.88 -13.86 -5.21
C ASP A 93 -0.30 -14.31 -6.06
N LYS A 94 -0.44 -13.71 -7.24
CA LYS A 94 -1.58 -13.95 -8.12
C LYS A 94 -1.59 -15.34 -8.74
N ALA A 95 -0.43 -15.89 -9.06
CA ALA A 95 -0.30 -17.19 -9.70
C ALA A 95 -0.67 -18.32 -8.76
N THR A 96 -0.07 -18.32 -7.59
CA THR A 96 -0.15 -19.42 -6.61
C THR A 96 -1.23 -19.19 -5.55
N LYS A 97 -1.75 -17.97 -5.41
CA LYS A 97 -2.63 -17.53 -4.31
C LYS A 97 -1.96 -17.67 -2.93
N LYS A 98 -0.64 -17.77 -2.91
CA LYS A 98 0.12 -17.81 -1.68
C LYS A 98 0.13 -16.43 -1.05
N VAL A 99 -0.23 -16.36 0.22
CA VAL A 99 0.01 -15.18 1.04
C VAL A 99 1.50 -15.12 1.37
N LEU A 100 2.17 -14.07 0.92
CA LEU A 100 3.60 -13.91 1.07
C LEU A 100 3.96 -13.31 2.43
N PHE A 101 3.18 -12.34 2.87
CA PHE A 101 3.30 -11.71 4.18
C PHE A 101 2.00 -11.03 4.58
N GLY A 102 1.77 -10.84 5.88
CA GLY A 102 0.67 -10.08 6.44
C GLY A 102 1.14 -9.19 7.59
N TRP A 103 0.50 -8.04 7.78
CA TRP A 103 0.85 -7.09 8.82
C TRP A 103 -0.36 -6.33 9.36
N PHE A 104 -0.51 -6.28 10.67
CA PHE A 104 -1.52 -5.48 11.33
C PHE A 104 -0.99 -4.09 11.67
N GLU A 105 -1.83 -3.07 11.44
CA GLU A 105 -1.65 -1.69 11.89
C GLU A 105 -2.95 -1.16 12.48
N TYR A 106 -2.88 -0.19 13.38
CA TYR A 106 -4.07 0.49 13.90
C TYR A 106 -4.72 1.39 12.84
N GLU A 107 -3.94 1.91 11.92
CA GLU A 107 -4.39 2.78 10.82
C GLU A 107 -3.91 2.24 9.46
N GLU A 108 -4.61 2.58 8.39
CA GLU A 108 -4.15 2.28 7.04
C GLU A 108 -3.17 3.35 6.57
N ILE A 109 -1.90 3.16 6.89
CA ILE A 109 -0.81 4.07 6.56
C ILE A 109 0.21 3.40 5.63
N THR A 110 1.04 4.22 5.00
CA THR A 110 2.09 3.74 4.06
C THR A 110 3.08 2.78 4.72
N ARG A 111 3.33 2.97 6.03
CA ARG A 111 4.22 2.11 6.83
C ARG A 111 3.85 0.63 6.73
N GLY A 112 2.57 0.27 6.87
CA GLY A 112 2.13 -1.13 6.77
C GLY A 112 2.48 -1.77 5.41
N TYR A 113 2.40 -1.00 4.34
CA TYR A 113 2.79 -1.47 3.01
C TYR A 113 4.31 -1.56 2.82
N TYR A 114 5.09 -0.71 3.51
CA TYR A 114 6.55 -0.82 3.52
C TYR A 114 7.01 -2.06 4.26
N VAL A 115 6.42 -2.36 5.42
CA VAL A 115 6.68 -3.60 6.17
C VAL A 115 6.35 -4.84 5.33
N LEU A 116 5.20 -4.83 4.62
CA LEU A 116 4.85 -5.90 3.68
C LEU A 116 5.91 -6.08 2.60
N LEU A 117 6.31 -4.98 1.96
CA LEU A 117 7.26 -5.01 0.84
C LEU A 117 8.62 -5.52 1.30
N PHE A 118 9.13 -5.01 2.41
CA PHE A 118 10.41 -5.41 2.98
C PHE A 118 10.44 -6.91 3.29
N ASN A 119 9.49 -7.40 4.09
CA ASN A 119 9.48 -8.81 4.49
C ASN A 119 9.20 -9.74 3.31
N MET A 120 8.39 -9.33 2.35
CA MET A 120 8.18 -10.09 1.13
C MET A 120 9.49 -10.23 0.34
N ILE A 121 10.27 -9.14 0.20
CA ILE A 121 11.53 -9.16 -0.56
C ILE A 121 12.56 -10.02 0.16
N ILE A 122 12.70 -9.90 1.48
CA ILE A 122 13.64 -10.73 2.26
C ILE A 122 13.31 -12.23 2.10
N ASN A 123 12.04 -12.60 2.15
CA ASN A 123 11.64 -14.02 2.15
C ASN A 123 11.52 -14.65 0.76
N TYR A 124 11.18 -13.87 -0.26
CA TYR A 124 10.83 -14.41 -1.59
C TYR A 124 11.56 -13.73 -2.75
N GLY A 125 12.14 -12.56 -2.55
CA GLY A 125 12.75 -11.75 -3.59
C GLY A 125 11.83 -10.64 -4.11
N ILE A 126 12.27 -9.95 -5.15
CA ILE A 126 11.64 -8.76 -5.72
C ILE A 126 10.66 -9.16 -6.83
N PRO A 127 9.35 -8.88 -6.72
CA PRO A 127 8.37 -9.21 -7.74
C PRO A 127 8.52 -8.30 -8.97
N GLN A 128 8.08 -8.78 -10.14
CA GLN A 128 8.07 -7.94 -11.34
C GLN A 128 7.04 -6.81 -11.25
N LYS A 129 5.88 -7.11 -10.63
CA LYS A 129 4.75 -6.19 -10.61
C LYS A 129 4.00 -6.26 -9.28
N ILE A 130 3.64 -5.09 -8.77
CA ILE A 130 2.71 -4.95 -7.64
C ILE A 130 1.41 -4.36 -8.18
N LYS A 131 0.29 -4.95 -7.76
CA LYS A 131 -1.06 -4.47 -8.04
C LYS A 131 -1.75 -4.08 -6.75
N ALA A 132 -2.19 -2.82 -6.67
CA ALA A 132 -2.84 -2.26 -5.50
C ALA A 132 -4.12 -1.50 -5.88
N ASP A 133 -4.86 -1.01 -4.88
CA ASP A 133 -6.01 -0.15 -5.08
C ASP A 133 -5.59 1.26 -5.53
N ASN A 134 -6.53 1.99 -6.12
CA ASN A 134 -6.31 3.37 -6.54
C ASN A 134 -6.48 4.36 -5.35
N ARG A 135 -5.85 4.05 -4.22
CA ARG A 135 -5.83 4.90 -3.01
C ARG A 135 -4.68 5.90 -3.04
N SER A 136 -4.76 6.90 -2.17
CA SER A 136 -3.74 7.97 -2.09
C SER A 136 -2.32 7.45 -1.82
N THR A 137 -2.18 6.33 -1.13
CA THR A 137 -0.88 5.67 -0.91
C THR A 137 -0.21 5.25 -2.22
N PHE A 138 -0.98 4.77 -3.20
CA PHE A 138 -0.48 4.21 -4.45
C PHE A 138 -0.67 5.11 -5.65
N SER A 139 -1.65 6.02 -5.61
CA SER A 139 -2.00 6.89 -6.73
C SER A 139 -2.14 8.33 -6.29
N ALA A 140 -1.41 9.22 -6.93
CA ALA A 140 -1.47 10.67 -6.73
C ALA A 140 -2.52 11.35 -7.63
N ASN A 141 -3.47 10.62 -8.19
CA ASN A 141 -4.50 11.17 -9.07
C ASN A 141 -5.50 12.04 -8.30
N ASN A 142 -5.12 13.28 -8.03
CA ASN A 142 -6.07 14.33 -7.70
C ASN A 142 -6.84 14.73 -8.96
N ALA A 143 -8.09 14.29 -9.06
CA ALA A 143 -9.01 14.53 -10.18
C ALA A 143 -9.31 16.02 -10.47
N LYS A 144 -8.65 16.97 -9.80
CA LYS A 144 -8.88 18.41 -9.93
C LYS A 144 -7.87 19.18 -10.77
N ASN A 145 -6.72 18.62 -11.10
CA ASN A 145 -5.72 19.30 -11.93
C ASN A 145 -5.58 18.62 -13.29
N LYS A 146 -6.16 19.22 -14.31
CA LYS A 146 -6.07 18.81 -15.72
C LYS A 146 -4.69 19.02 -16.35
N GLU A 147 -3.70 19.51 -15.61
CA GLU A 147 -2.33 19.64 -16.07
C GLU A 147 -1.52 18.40 -15.66
N LYS A 148 -1.11 17.66 -16.69
CA LYS A 148 -0.45 16.35 -16.65
C LYS A 148 0.96 16.40 -16.04
N LYS A 149 1.10 16.70 -14.74
CA LYS A 149 2.25 16.22 -13.97
C LYS A 149 1.80 14.97 -13.23
N VAL A 150 2.25 13.81 -13.69
CA VAL A 150 2.08 12.55 -12.96
C VAL A 150 2.92 12.65 -11.68
N PHE A 151 2.27 13.05 -10.58
CA PHE A 151 2.93 13.01 -9.28
C PHE A 151 2.99 11.56 -8.81
N MET A 152 4.18 11.04 -8.68
CA MET A 152 4.41 9.71 -8.13
C MET A 152 4.29 9.76 -6.60
N THR A 153 3.56 8.80 -6.02
CA THR A 153 3.48 8.66 -4.56
C THR A 153 4.82 8.20 -3.98
N GLN A 154 5.02 8.32 -2.67
CA GLN A 154 6.24 7.81 -2.01
C GLN A 154 6.40 6.30 -2.23
N PHE A 155 5.32 5.53 -2.11
CA PHE A 155 5.35 4.09 -2.43
C PHE A 155 5.70 3.83 -3.90
N GLY A 156 5.18 4.62 -4.83
CA GLY A 156 5.54 4.55 -6.25
C GLY A 156 7.03 4.77 -6.49
N LYS A 157 7.64 5.76 -5.80
CA LYS A 157 9.09 6.01 -5.86
C LYS A 157 9.91 4.84 -5.30
N VAL A 158 9.42 4.16 -4.26
CA VAL A 158 10.05 2.93 -3.75
C VAL A 158 10.00 1.82 -4.81
N CYS A 159 8.84 1.60 -5.43
CA CYS A 159 8.71 0.64 -6.51
C CYS A 159 9.66 0.94 -7.69
N GLU A 160 9.79 2.22 -8.06
CA GLU A 160 10.73 2.66 -9.12
C GLU A 160 12.18 2.34 -8.76
N ARG A 161 12.64 2.63 -7.51
CA ARG A 161 14.00 2.30 -7.05
C ARG A 161 14.30 0.80 -7.08
N LEU A 162 13.28 -0.03 -6.86
CA LEU A 162 13.37 -1.50 -6.90
C LEU A 162 13.07 -2.09 -8.29
N ASP A 163 12.84 -1.25 -9.30
CA ASP A 163 12.41 -1.68 -10.64
C ASP A 163 11.19 -2.61 -10.60
N ILE A 164 10.20 -2.23 -9.79
CA ILE A 164 8.90 -2.91 -9.67
C ILE A 164 7.85 -2.10 -10.41
N VAL A 165 7.11 -2.72 -11.31
CA VAL A 165 5.98 -2.06 -12.00
C VAL A 165 4.80 -1.94 -11.05
N LEU A 166 4.51 -0.72 -10.55
CA LEU A 166 3.31 -0.46 -9.75
C LEU A 166 2.11 -0.23 -10.67
N HIS A 167 1.07 -1.04 -10.51
CA HIS A 167 -0.18 -0.90 -11.23
C HIS A 167 -1.35 -0.70 -10.28
N THR A 168 -1.95 0.49 -10.30
CA THR A 168 -3.13 0.80 -9.50
C THR A 168 -4.41 0.58 -10.29
N THR A 169 -5.47 0.14 -9.64
CA THR A 169 -6.76 -0.10 -10.27
C THR A 169 -7.92 0.16 -9.32
N SER A 170 -8.97 0.80 -9.82
CA SER A 170 -10.25 0.94 -9.12
C SER A 170 -11.19 -0.25 -9.35
N VAL A 171 -10.81 -1.18 -10.26
CA VAL A 171 -11.64 -2.33 -10.62
C VAL A 171 -11.42 -3.47 -9.62
N SER A 172 -12.42 -3.75 -8.76
CA SER A 172 -12.32 -4.77 -7.71
C SER A 172 -12.05 -6.16 -8.26
N THR A 173 -12.67 -6.55 -9.37
CA THR A 173 -12.40 -7.85 -10.01
C THR A 173 -10.94 -8.07 -10.42
N ALA A 174 -10.18 -6.98 -10.58
CA ALA A 174 -8.77 -7.05 -10.91
C ALA A 174 -7.88 -7.49 -9.72
N LYS A 175 -8.40 -7.40 -8.48
CA LYS A 175 -7.76 -7.82 -7.22
C LYS A 175 -8.43 -9.02 -6.55
N ALA A 176 -9.20 -9.79 -7.32
CA ALA A 176 -10.07 -10.85 -6.79
C ALA A 176 -9.36 -11.88 -5.90
N ASN A 177 -8.05 -12.08 -6.04
CA ASN A 177 -7.31 -13.03 -5.21
C ASN A 177 -7.12 -12.47 -3.80
N VAL A 178 -6.55 -11.26 -3.66
CA VAL A 178 -6.34 -10.66 -2.34
C VAL A 178 -7.67 -10.36 -1.63
N GLU A 179 -8.71 -9.96 -2.35
CA GLU A 179 -10.05 -9.76 -1.76
C GLU A 179 -10.64 -11.08 -1.23
N ARG A 180 -10.41 -12.20 -1.94
CA ARG A 180 -10.83 -13.53 -1.48
C ARG A 180 -10.07 -13.98 -0.25
N GLU A 181 -8.75 -13.76 -0.22
CA GLU A 181 -7.93 -14.06 0.95
C GLU A 181 -8.34 -13.19 2.14
N ASN A 182 -8.57 -11.89 1.94
CA ASN A 182 -9.10 -11.00 2.96
C ASN A 182 -10.42 -11.54 3.55
N LYS A 183 -11.33 -12.06 2.72
CA LYS A 183 -12.56 -12.68 3.20
C LYS A 183 -12.29 -13.94 4.02
N THR A 184 -11.41 -14.81 3.53
CA THR A 184 -11.05 -16.06 4.23
C THR A 184 -10.40 -15.76 5.57
N PHE A 185 -9.54 -14.73 5.63
CA PHE A 185 -8.91 -14.27 6.87
C PHE A 185 -9.96 -13.71 7.85
N LYS A 186 -10.87 -12.85 7.38
CA LYS A 186 -11.97 -12.32 8.20
C LYS A 186 -12.80 -13.44 8.86
N ASP A 187 -13.07 -14.51 8.12
CA ASP A 187 -13.93 -15.58 8.61
C ASP A 187 -13.21 -16.52 9.61
N ARG A 188 -11.89 -16.60 9.60
CA ARG A 188 -11.11 -17.59 10.36
C ARG A 188 -10.16 -16.98 11.37
N LEU A 189 -9.38 -15.99 10.99
CA LEU A 189 -8.30 -15.42 11.82
C LEU A 189 -8.87 -14.81 13.11
N ILE A 190 -10.02 -14.13 13.05
CA ILE A 190 -10.67 -13.54 14.23
C ILE A 190 -10.98 -14.63 15.27
N ALA A 191 -11.49 -15.76 14.82
CA ALA A 191 -11.82 -16.88 15.72
C ALA A 191 -10.56 -17.52 16.31
N GLU A 192 -9.49 -17.65 15.51
CA GLU A 192 -8.21 -18.23 15.97
C GLU A 192 -7.52 -17.28 16.95
N LEU A 193 -7.43 -15.98 16.67
CA LEU A 193 -6.86 -14.99 17.62
C LEU A 193 -7.60 -14.98 18.97
N ARG A 194 -8.93 -15.09 18.94
CA ARG A 194 -9.73 -15.21 20.18
C ARG A 194 -9.45 -16.51 20.94
N TYR A 195 -9.33 -17.61 20.22
CA TYR A 195 -9.04 -18.92 20.81
C TYR A 195 -7.67 -18.93 21.49
N GLU A 196 -6.67 -18.32 20.85
CA GLU A 196 -5.32 -18.20 21.40
C GLU A 196 -5.21 -17.09 22.49
N GLY A 197 -6.27 -16.31 22.69
CA GLY A 197 -6.29 -15.21 23.68
C GLY A 197 -5.47 -13.98 23.29
N ILE A 198 -5.12 -13.85 22.02
CA ILE A 198 -4.28 -12.76 21.49
C ILE A 198 -5.11 -11.47 21.42
N THR A 199 -4.65 -10.43 22.13
CA THR A 199 -5.28 -9.10 22.18
C THR A 199 -4.33 -7.97 21.82
N ASP A 200 -3.03 -8.24 21.76
CA ASP A 200 -1.99 -7.30 21.40
C ASP A 200 -1.62 -7.39 19.92
N ILE A 201 -1.25 -6.25 19.30
CA ILE A 201 -0.98 -6.16 17.86
C ILE A 201 0.34 -6.82 17.48
N ASP A 202 1.37 -6.74 18.33
CA ASP A 202 2.69 -7.31 18.03
C ASP A 202 2.62 -8.84 18.15
N GLU A 203 1.91 -9.34 19.17
CA GLU A 203 1.63 -10.77 19.30
C GLU A 203 0.79 -11.29 18.14
N ALA A 204 -0.21 -10.52 17.69
CA ALA A 204 -1.03 -10.85 16.53
C ALA A 204 -0.21 -10.88 15.24
N ASN A 205 0.74 -9.95 15.04
CA ASN A 205 1.64 -9.94 13.90
C ASN A 205 2.57 -11.17 13.89
N LYS A 206 3.09 -11.55 15.04
CA LYS A 206 3.91 -12.75 15.17
C LYS A 206 3.10 -14.02 14.85
N TYR A 207 1.96 -14.21 15.49
CA TYR A 207 1.07 -15.35 15.24
C TYR A 207 0.63 -15.45 13.78
N LEU A 208 0.28 -14.31 13.19
CA LEU A 208 -0.13 -14.21 11.78
C LEU A 208 0.91 -14.82 10.84
N ASN A 209 2.17 -14.43 10.98
CA ASN A 209 3.22 -14.82 10.05
C ASN A 209 3.87 -16.16 10.37
N GLU A 210 4.03 -16.50 11.65
CA GLU A 210 4.69 -17.75 12.07
C GLU A 210 3.74 -18.95 12.06
N VAL A 211 2.43 -18.76 12.33
CA VAL A 211 1.46 -19.84 12.50
C VAL A 211 0.35 -19.80 11.45
N PHE A 212 -0.40 -18.70 11.38
CA PHE A 212 -1.63 -18.67 10.61
C PHE A 212 -1.38 -18.69 9.09
N ILE A 213 -0.51 -17.83 8.56
CA ILE A 213 -0.20 -17.78 7.13
C ILE A 213 0.39 -19.10 6.62
N PRO A 214 1.37 -19.74 7.28
CA PRO A 214 1.85 -21.07 6.88
C PRO A 214 0.76 -22.13 6.83
N LYS A 215 -0.12 -22.17 7.83
CA LYS A 215 -1.28 -23.08 7.91
C LYS A 215 -2.25 -22.85 6.73
N MET A 216 -2.55 -21.59 6.42
CA MET A 216 -3.44 -21.22 5.32
C MET A 216 -2.80 -21.52 3.96
N ASN A 217 -1.53 -21.21 3.77
CA ASN A 217 -0.81 -21.48 2.53
C ASN A 217 -0.74 -22.98 2.24
N LYS A 218 -0.46 -23.82 3.24
CA LYS A 218 -0.47 -25.29 3.09
C LYS A 218 -1.81 -25.80 2.58
N ARG A 219 -2.91 -25.16 2.95
CA ARG A 219 -4.28 -25.61 2.62
C ARG A 219 -4.81 -25.04 1.30
N PHE A 220 -4.45 -23.82 0.95
CA PHE A 220 -5.13 -23.06 -0.12
C PHE A 220 -4.22 -22.57 -1.24
N SER A 221 -2.89 -22.55 -1.05
CA SER A 221 -1.99 -22.15 -2.12
C SER A 221 -1.69 -23.29 -3.09
N TYR A 222 -1.35 -22.92 -4.32
CA TYR A 222 -0.85 -23.87 -5.29
C TYR A 222 0.67 -24.10 -5.11
N VAL A 223 1.15 -25.27 -5.49
CA VAL A 223 2.59 -25.59 -5.45
C VAL A 223 3.35 -24.65 -6.40
N ILE A 224 4.45 -24.10 -5.90
CA ILE A 224 5.36 -23.26 -6.69
C ILE A 224 6.41 -24.16 -7.32
N ASP A 225 6.52 -24.14 -8.63
CA ASP A 225 7.71 -24.64 -9.29
C ASP A 225 8.81 -23.56 -9.18
N LYS A 226 9.84 -23.85 -8.38
CA LYS A 226 10.97 -22.91 -8.18
C LYS A 226 11.71 -22.59 -9.48
N LYS A 227 11.66 -23.49 -10.48
CA LYS A 227 12.30 -23.28 -11.78
C LYS A 227 11.60 -22.21 -12.64
N THR A 228 10.32 -21.94 -12.37
CA THR A 228 9.52 -20.97 -13.11
C THR A 228 9.25 -19.69 -12.35
N SER A 229 9.93 -19.46 -11.21
CA SER A 229 9.80 -18.21 -10.45
C SER A 229 10.32 -17.00 -11.23
N LEU A 230 9.55 -15.92 -11.24
CA LEU A 230 9.93 -14.60 -11.78
C LEU A 230 10.24 -13.58 -10.66
N MET A 231 10.36 -14.05 -9.40
CA MET A 231 10.95 -13.24 -8.34
C MET A 231 12.43 -13.04 -8.66
N ARG A 232 12.88 -11.80 -8.67
CA ARG A 232 14.32 -11.47 -8.78
C ARG A 232 14.97 -11.68 -7.42
N GLU A 233 16.18 -12.21 -7.43
CA GLU A 233 16.96 -12.39 -6.20
C GLU A 233 17.20 -11.03 -5.53
N ASN A 234 17.07 -10.99 -4.21
CA ASN A 234 17.43 -9.83 -3.41
C ASN A 234 18.95 -9.81 -3.22
N THR A 235 19.59 -8.78 -3.78
CA THR A 235 21.04 -8.55 -3.65
C THR A 235 21.38 -7.47 -2.62
N TYR A 236 20.37 -6.83 -2.02
CA TYR A 236 20.53 -5.77 -1.03
C TYR A 236 20.70 -6.37 0.37
N THR A 237 21.51 -5.74 1.21
CA THR A 237 21.50 -5.98 2.66
C THR A 237 20.18 -5.47 3.27
N GLU A 238 19.92 -5.84 4.52
CA GLU A 238 18.71 -5.36 5.21
C GLU A 238 18.72 -3.85 5.38
N GLU A 239 19.90 -3.28 5.71
CA GLU A 239 20.09 -1.84 5.88
C GLU A 239 19.90 -1.08 4.55
N GLU A 240 20.48 -1.58 3.45
CA GLU A 240 20.27 -0.99 2.13
C GLU A 240 18.81 -1.05 1.72
N LEU A 241 18.15 -2.17 1.97
CA LEU A 241 16.74 -2.35 1.66
C LEU A 241 15.85 -1.41 2.49
N LYS A 242 16.17 -1.18 3.77
CA LYS A 242 15.50 -0.18 4.62
C LYS A 242 15.64 1.24 4.04
N LEU A 243 16.83 1.61 3.60
CA LEU A 243 17.06 2.91 2.94
C LEU A 243 16.30 3.05 1.62
N ILE A 244 16.16 1.96 0.87
CA ILE A 244 15.39 1.96 -0.38
C ILE A 244 13.89 2.04 -0.09
N ILE A 245 13.39 1.25 0.87
CA ILE A 245 11.99 1.21 1.28
C ILE A 245 11.74 2.27 2.35
N SER A 246 11.88 3.54 1.96
CA SER A 246 11.76 4.69 2.84
C SER A 246 11.00 5.83 2.18
N GLU A 247 10.40 6.67 3.01
CA GLU A 247 9.87 7.95 2.59
C GLU A 247 11.00 8.97 2.49
N ARG A 248 11.05 9.75 1.41
CA ARG A 248 12.07 10.78 1.19
C ARG A 248 11.44 12.15 1.05
N LYS A 249 11.95 13.12 1.82
CA LYS A 249 11.48 14.51 1.81
C LYS A 249 12.65 15.47 1.65
N GLU A 250 12.59 16.32 0.65
CA GLU A 250 13.58 17.39 0.48
C GLU A 250 13.41 18.43 1.57
N LYS A 251 14.49 18.77 2.23
CA LYS A 251 14.61 19.75 3.29
C LYS A 251 15.80 20.67 3.02
N ILE A 252 15.82 21.80 3.71
CA ILE A 252 16.90 22.77 3.66
C ILE A 252 17.41 22.97 5.09
N ILE A 253 18.72 22.91 5.26
CA ILE A 253 19.39 23.13 6.53
C ILE A 253 19.32 24.62 6.90
N ASP A 254 19.00 24.89 8.15
CA ASP A 254 18.90 26.24 8.69
C ASP A 254 20.24 26.76 9.31
N ASN A 255 20.18 27.94 9.96
CA ASN A 255 21.36 28.53 10.61
C ASN A 255 21.93 27.72 11.78
N ALA A 256 21.13 26.87 12.41
CA ALA A 256 21.56 26.01 13.53
C ALA A 256 21.99 24.63 13.05
N SER A 257 22.30 24.48 11.78
CA SER A 257 22.66 23.19 11.15
C SER A 257 21.58 22.12 11.32
N SER A 258 20.30 22.52 11.42
CA SER A 258 19.18 21.64 11.64
C SER A 258 18.16 21.69 10.49
N ILE A 259 17.32 20.65 10.42
CA ILE A 259 16.13 20.62 9.57
C ILE A 259 14.87 20.56 10.44
N SER A 260 13.76 21.10 9.98
CA SER A 260 12.46 20.98 10.65
C SER A 260 11.58 19.95 9.97
N TYR A 261 10.97 19.08 10.79
CA TYR A 261 9.98 18.09 10.34
C TYR A 261 8.98 17.77 11.45
N ASN A 262 7.68 17.76 11.14
CA ASN A 262 6.59 17.48 12.08
C ASN A 262 6.69 18.26 13.41
N HIS A 263 6.98 19.57 13.33
CA HIS A 263 7.17 20.48 14.48
C HIS A 263 8.43 20.23 15.34
N ASN A 264 9.24 19.23 14.99
CA ASN A 264 10.51 18.92 15.65
C ASN A 264 11.69 19.38 14.78
N TYR A 265 12.85 19.49 15.40
CA TYR A 265 14.10 19.84 14.75
C TYR A 265 15.08 18.70 14.88
N TYR A 266 15.84 18.43 13.82
CA TYR A 266 16.78 17.33 13.72
C TYR A 266 18.13 17.84 13.27
N ILE A 267 19.20 17.36 13.94
CA ILE A 267 20.59 17.66 13.58
C ILE A 267 21.28 16.43 13.00
N PRO A 268 22.18 16.61 12.02
CA PRO A 268 22.93 15.50 11.43
C PRO A 268 24.09 15.08 12.32
N ILE A 269 24.18 13.77 12.57
CA ILE A 269 25.27 13.11 13.28
C ILE A 269 25.99 12.20 12.31
N ASP A 270 27.30 12.32 12.26
CA ASP A 270 28.13 11.46 11.43
C ASP A 270 28.11 10.03 11.96
N LEU A 271 27.87 9.07 11.06
CA LEU A 271 27.71 7.64 11.42
C LEU A 271 29.03 6.99 11.86
N GLU A 272 30.17 7.53 11.46
CA GLU A 272 31.48 6.96 11.81
C GLU A 272 32.02 7.51 13.13
N THR A 273 31.87 8.84 13.32
CA THR A 273 32.42 9.52 14.51
C THR A 273 31.42 9.64 15.65
N GLY A 274 30.12 9.59 15.36
CA GLY A 274 29.06 9.86 16.34
C GLY A 274 28.95 11.34 16.73
N GLU A 275 29.64 12.23 16.03
CA GLU A 275 29.66 13.66 16.34
C GLU A 275 28.67 14.45 15.47
N VAL A 276 28.21 15.58 16.02
CA VAL A 276 27.35 16.52 15.28
C VAL A 276 28.13 17.15 14.14
N THR A 277 27.61 17.04 12.93
CA THR A 277 28.19 17.66 11.75
C THR A 277 27.46 18.95 11.41
N ASN A 278 28.22 20.03 11.26
CA ASN A 278 27.69 21.35 10.94
C ASN A 278 27.72 21.63 9.42
N PHE A 279 26.60 22.09 8.89
CA PHE A 279 26.45 22.49 7.50
C PHE A 279 26.05 23.94 7.36
N GLN A 280 26.39 24.54 6.22
CA GLN A 280 25.97 25.90 5.91
C GLN A 280 24.44 25.99 5.71
N LYS A 281 23.88 27.13 6.12
CA LYS A 281 22.47 27.44 5.82
C LYS A 281 22.22 27.37 4.32
N GLY A 282 21.12 26.73 3.96
CA GLY A 282 20.72 26.58 2.55
C GLY A 282 21.22 25.27 1.92
N THR A 283 22.06 24.49 2.60
CA THR A 283 22.45 23.16 2.13
C THR A 283 21.21 22.27 2.01
N LYS A 284 21.11 21.54 0.91
CA LYS A 284 20.01 20.60 0.67
C LYS A 284 20.24 19.33 1.47
N CYS A 285 19.17 18.86 2.12
CA CYS A 285 19.13 17.61 2.83
C CYS A 285 17.92 16.80 2.36
N THR A 286 18.11 15.55 1.99
CA THR A 286 17.01 14.61 1.80
C THR A 286 16.78 13.86 3.10
N LEU A 287 15.71 14.21 3.83
CA LEU A 287 15.28 13.46 5.00
C LEU A 287 14.70 12.12 4.55
N ILE A 288 15.24 11.04 5.09
CA ILE A 288 14.87 9.66 4.84
C ILE A 288 14.20 9.11 6.11
N ILE A 289 13.00 8.60 5.96
CA ILE A 289 12.21 8.06 7.07
C ILE A 289 11.90 6.60 6.72
N ASP A 290 12.47 5.67 7.48
CA ASP A 290 12.19 4.26 7.29
C ASP A 290 10.84 3.85 7.92
N TYR A 291 10.48 2.59 7.77
CA TYR A 291 9.22 2.08 8.31
C TYR A 291 9.28 1.81 9.83
N ASP A 292 10.47 1.78 10.44
CA ASP A 292 10.65 1.68 11.89
C ASP A 292 10.55 3.06 12.56
N GLY A 293 10.53 4.13 11.74
CA GLY A 293 10.43 5.51 12.20
C GLY A 293 11.78 6.14 12.53
N GLU A 294 12.87 5.53 12.08
CA GLU A 294 14.20 6.11 12.19
C GLU A 294 14.40 7.20 11.13
N TYR A 295 15.15 8.22 11.51
CA TYR A 295 15.42 9.37 10.66
C TYR A 295 16.88 9.39 10.22
N MET A 296 17.09 9.42 8.91
CA MET A 296 18.41 9.65 8.30
C MET A 296 18.37 10.86 7.38
N GLY A 297 19.51 11.49 7.17
CA GLY A 297 19.67 12.59 6.24
C GLY A 297 20.72 12.26 5.17
N GLU A 298 20.37 12.43 3.91
CA GLU A 298 21.36 12.42 2.82
C GLU A 298 21.73 13.86 2.50
N ILE A 299 22.99 14.22 2.78
CA ILE A 299 23.55 15.56 2.60
C ILE A 299 24.87 15.40 1.83
N GLU A 300 25.00 16.09 0.69
CA GLU A 300 26.22 16.04 -0.14
C GLU A 300 26.66 14.60 -0.50
N ASN A 301 25.69 13.73 -0.79
CA ASN A 301 25.89 12.31 -1.12
C ASN A 301 26.47 11.45 0.04
N LYS A 302 26.39 11.92 1.28
CA LYS A 302 26.76 11.16 2.48
C LYS A 302 25.54 11.02 3.38
N TYR A 303 25.43 9.87 4.08
CA TYR A 303 24.33 9.59 5.02
C TYR A 303 24.72 9.98 6.44
N TYR A 304 23.77 10.58 7.16
CA TYR A 304 23.88 11.02 8.55
C TYR A 304 22.68 10.51 9.33
N GLN A 305 22.90 10.13 10.58
CA GLN A 305 21.78 9.91 11.49
C GLN A 305 21.18 11.26 11.88
N MET A 306 19.84 11.35 11.90
CA MET A 306 19.16 12.59 12.27
C MET A 306 18.67 12.51 13.70
N LEU A 307 19.32 13.20 14.61
CA LEU A 307 18.97 13.24 16.04
C LEU A 307 17.96 14.36 16.30
N GLU A 308 16.87 14.03 16.98
CA GLU A 308 15.89 15.01 17.42
C GLU A 308 16.45 15.92 18.52
N LEU A 309 16.28 17.22 18.35
CA LEU A 309 16.66 18.23 19.35
C LEU A 309 15.49 18.45 20.30
N GLU A 310 15.62 17.94 21.51
CA GLU A 310 14.74 18.32 22.60
C GLU A 310 15.00 19.79 22.99
N ASN A 311 13.97 20.64 22.94
CA ASN A 311 14.03 22.03 23.43
C ASN A 311 14.98 23.00 22.72
N ARG A 312 14.94 23.06 21.38
CA ARG A 312 15.70 24.07 20.59
C ARG A 312 15.54 25.50 21.12
N ASP A 313 14.36 25.89 21.60
CA ASP A 313 14.08 27.23 22.13
C ASP A 313 14.88 27.56 23.38
N LEU A 314 15.26 26.57 24.19
CA LEU A 314 16.11 26.74 25.35
C LEU A 314 17.59 26.91 24.97
N VAL A 315 18.05 26.21 23.95
CA VAL A 315 19.44 26.32 23.44
C VAL A 315 19.63 27.68 22.78
N MET A 316 18.67 28.10 21.94
CA MET A 316 18.71 29.43 21.28
C MET A 316 18.62 30.58 22.27
N LYS A 317 17.87 30.45 23.36
CA LYS A 317 17.85 31.46 24.44
C LYS A 317 19.18 31.53 25.18
N LYS A 318 19.84 30.43 25.47
CA LYS A 318 21.17 30.43 26.11
C LYS A 318 22.24 31.04 25.22
N GLU A 319 22.25 30.76 23.91
CA GLU A 319 23.19 31.37 22.95
C GLU A 319 22.92 32.86 22.74
N ALA A 320 21.66 33.30 22.77
CA ALA A 320 21.30 34.73 22.70
C ALA A 320 21.71 35.50 23.98
N GLU A 321 21.72 34.84 25.13
CA GLU A 321 22.19 35.43 26.40
C GLU A 321 23.72 35.51 26.50
N THR A 322 24.44 34.58 25.85
CA THR A 322 25.92 34.57 25.83
C THR A 322 26.53 35.51 24.76
N ASN A 323 25.76 35.94 23.75
CA ASN A 323 26.21 36.88 22.72
C ASN A 323 25.29 38.12 22.64
N PRO A 324 25.47 39.13 23.49
CA PRO A 324 24.66 40.35 23.49
C PRO A 324 25.09 41.34 22.39
N THR A 325 25.13 40.92 21.14
CA THR A 325 25.13 41.89 20.05
C THR A 325 23.68 42.19 19.65
N LYS A 326 23.01 42.95 20.47
CA LYS A 326 21.78 43.66 20.06
C LYS A 326 22.11 44.56 18.87
N LYS A 327 21.90 44.10 17.66
CA LYS A 327 21.60 44.98 16.55
C LYS A 327 20.27 45.64 16.86
N GLU A 328 20.28 46.88 17.31
CA GLU A 328 19.11 47.71 17.36
C GLU A 328 18.46 47.69 15.98
N HIS A 329 17.34 47.01 15.86
CA HIS A 329 16.49 47.15 14.68
C HIS A 329 15.90 48.55 14.70
N HIS A 330 16.57 49.51 14.05
CA HIS A 330 15.96 50.76 13.73
C HIS A 330 14.70 50.49 12.93
N LYS A 331 13.57 50.69 13.59
CA LYS A 331 12.26 50.67 12.89
C LYS A 331 12.36 51.67 11.74
N TYR A 332 12.43 51.17 10.51
CA TYR A 332 12.34 52.02 9.33
C TYR A 332 11.01 52.78 9.39
N ILE A 333 11.09 54.07 9.63
CA ILE A 333 9.93 54.99 9.57
C ILE A 333 9.97 55.59 8.16
N PRO A 334 9.04 55.21 7.28
CA PRO A 334 9.03 55.73 5.92
C PRO A 334 8.81 57.26 5.95
N PRO A 335 9.48 58.01 5.08
CA PRO A 335 9.35 59.48 4.98
C PRO A 335 7.88 59.88 4.71
N ALA A 336 7.50 61.11 5.07
CA ALA A 336 6.11 61.57 5.04
C ALA A 336 5.46 61.49 3.64
N ASN A 337 6.24 61.52 2.58
CA ASN A 337 5.81 61.40 1.19
C ASN A 337 5.71 59.97 0.67
N HIS A 338 6.02 58.95 1.49
CA HIS A 338 5.96 57.55 1.09
C HIS A 338 4.50 57.11 0.87
N LEU A 339 4.27 56.34 -0.20
CA LEU A 339 2.95 55.85 -0.64
C LEU A 339 2.13 55.17 0.47
N TRP A 340 2.77 54.48 1.38
CA TRP A 340 2.12 53.81 2.51
C TRP A 340 1.52 54.82 3.53
N ARG A 341 2.13 55.97 3.76
CA ARG A 341 1.58 56.99 4.62
C ARG A 341 0.43 57.76 3.96
N LYS A 342 0.44 57.95 2.64
CA LYS A 342 -0.66 58.58 1.91
C LYS A 342 -1.92 57.74 1.92
N ASN A 343 -1.83 56.43 1.89
CA ASN A 343 -3.00 55.51 1.92
C ASN A 343 -3.63 55.38 3.33
N MET A 344 -2.94 55.76 4.40
CA MET A 344 -3.47 55.71 5.76
C MET A 344 -4.36 56.96 6.09
N MET A 345 -4.19 58.07 5.36
CA MET A 345 -5.01 59.30 5.55
C MET A 345 -6.29 59.33 4.70
N LEU A 346 -6.56 58.35 3.86
CA LEU A 346 -7.76 58.25 3.01
C LEU A 346 -8.82 57.29 3.57
N LYS A 347 -8.68 56.86 4.82
CA LYS A 347 -9.69 56.06 5.54
C LYS A 347 -10.09 56.72 6.85
N HIS A 348 -10.67 57.92 6.75
CA HIS A 348 -11.57 58.52 7.76
C HIS A 348 -12.60 59.35 7.04
#